data_9f160dc7a8575eda1be02fe75a2956f1
#
_entry.id   9f160dc7a8575eda1be02fe75a2956f1
#
_cell.length_a   1.000
_cell.length_b   1.000
_cell.length_c   1.000
_cell.angle_alpha   90.00
_cell.angle_beta   90.00
_cell.angle_gamma   90.00
#
_symmetry.space_group_name_H-M   'P 1'
#
loop_
_entity.id
_entity.type
_entity.pdbx_description
1 polymer ?
#
loop_
_entity_poly.entity_id
_entity_poly.type
_entity_poly.pdbx_seq_one_letter_code
_entity_poly.pdbx_strand_id
1 'polypeptide(L)'
;MTATSPLRVVREEQLARLGGDTFDMLIVGGGVTGAYAALDASLRGYRVALVEKSDFASGTSSKSSKMVHGGLRYIEQGNLSLVRHSLLERQRLRRNARHLVQRLPFLFPVMERDGVFDKRLAKAFESLLWTYDLAGGWREGILHQKLTKAEVLSHCPTFNEAYLTGGFMYFDARVDDARLTLTLARTAAFHGAALANHARVAEVTRNAQGRVDGAIVHADGREIRVRAGVVIMATGVWLRDWDGRRKGDAPALQVRPAKGVHVAIPWLKIRNDCTVTIPVPGRNRRATITRWGNVSYLGTTDEDYDGNLDNVYCTRQELDFLLEGARSALKTDLQPHDVVGSIAGCRPLVGPPGGKTIEMRRNHEIHIAPDGLVTIVGGKLTTSRHMAEQTIDAAQTVIGKRAPCRTKSAYLLGAAGYDPQAIVASGGLAAHLGERYGTEARFVSDLIDARPSLLAPIVEGLPYSEAEVVYAARHELARSVDDVLSRRTRARLMARDASARAAPRVGQILKAELGLSDALVASQVRDYVAAVQYEKSVLIGDNG
;
A
#
# COMPACT_ATOMS: atom_id res chain seq x y z
N MET A 1 7.36 9.91 21.12
CA MET A 1 7.10 11.35 21.25
C MET A 1 5.69 11.60 20.74
N THR A 2 4.81 12.12 21.57
CA THR A 2 3.49 12.61 21.15
C THR A 2 3.70 14.03 20.62
N ALA A 3 3.37 14.28 19.36
CA ALA A 3 3.48 15.60 18.76
C ALA A 3 2.52 16.56 19.50
N THR A 4 3.00 17.72 19.92
CA THR A 4 2.18 18.76 20.58
C THR A 4 1.37 19.58 19.57
N SER A 5 1.80 19.58 18.31
CA SER A 5 1.15 20.20 17.15
C SER A 5 1.22 19.28 15.94
N PRO A 6 0.31 19.39 14.95
CA PRO A 6 0.38 18.58 13.75
C PRO A 6 1.64 18.93 12.95
N LEU A 7 2.29 17.89 12.39
CA LEU A 7 3.40 18.12 11.48
C LEU A 7 2.91 18.92 10.28
N ARG A 8 3.52 20.09 10.03
CA ARG A 8 3.25 20.92 8.87
C ARG A 8 4.37 20.76 7.85
N VAL A 9 4.02 20.34 6.64
CA VAL A 9 4.94 20.24 5.51
C VAL A 9 4.48 21.24 4.44
N VAL A 10 5.11 22.40 4.42
CA VAL A 10 4.74 23.50 3.52
C VAL A 10 5.43 23.29 2.17
N ARG A 11 4.65 23.21 1.11
CA ARG A 11 5.11 22.91 -0.26
C ARG A 11 6.25 23.83 -0.73
N GLU A 12 6.08 25.15 -0.62
CA GLU A 12 7.09 26.11 -1.06
C GLU A 12 8.41 25.98 -0.29
N GLU A 13 8.34 25.74 1.01
CA GLU A 13 9.54 25.49 1.83
C GLU A 13 10.26 24.22 1.39
N GLN A 14 9.51 23.15 1.06
CA GLN A 14 10.11 21.90 0.58
C GLN A 14 10.80 22.09 -0.77
N LEU A 15 10.16 22.80 -1.72
CA LEU A 15 10.76 23.08 -3.02
C LEU A 15 11.98 24.00 -2.90
N ALA A 16 11.93 25.01 -2.02
CA ALA A 16 13.08 25.87 -1.73
C ALA A 16 14.25 25.06 -1.16
N ARG A 17 13.99 24.14 -0.22
CA ARG A 17 15.01 23.23 0.32
C ARG A 17 15.63 22.35 -0.76
N LEU A 18 14.81 21.78 -1.66
CA LEU A 18 15.29 20.94 -2.76
C LEU A 18 16.33 21.67 -3.64
N GLY A 19 16.11 22.95 -3.91
CA GLY A 19 17.03 23.77 -4.72
C GLY A 19 18.20 24.37 -3.94
N GLY A 20 17.99 24.71 -2.66
CA GLY A 20 18.94 25.44 -1.81
C GLY A 20 19.89 24.55 -1.03
N ASP A 21 19.37 23.44 -0.48
CA ASP A 21 20.18 22.54 0.36
C ASP A 21 21.06 21.61 -0.49
N THR A 22 22.08 21.05 0.18
CA THR A 22 22.82 19.88 -0.34
C THR A 22 22.48 18.70 0.55
N PHE A 23 22.03 17.61 -0.06
CA PHE A 23 21.63 16.38 0.63
C PHE A 23 22.74 15.34 0.64
N ASP A 24 22.75 14.51 1.67
CA ASP A 24 23.58 13.29 1.64
C ASP A 24 22.95 12.26 0.70
N MET A 25 21.62 12.16 0.70
CA MET A 25 20.85 11.19 -0.10
C MET A 25 19.64 11.83 -0.74
N LEU A 26 19.48 11.64 -2.06
CA LEU A 26 18.23 11.89 -2.78
C LEU A 26 17.57 10.56 -3.11
N ILE A 27 16.32 10.38 -2.65
CA ILE A 27 15.52 9.18 -2.91
C ILE A 27 14.45 9.52 -3.93
N VAL A 28 14.40 8.75 -5.02
CA VAL A 28 13.47 8.91 -6.13
C VAL A 28 12.42 7.81 -6.08
N GLY A 29 11.17 8.21 -5.84
CA GLY A 29 10.02 7.31 -5.73
C GLY A 29 9.42 7.24 -4.32
N GLY A 30 8.18 7.73 -4.18
CA GLY A 30 7.42 7.84 -2.93
C GLY A 30 6.56 6.61 -2.60
N GLY A 31 6.94 5.43 -3.09
CA GLY A 31 6.37 4.16 -2.65
C GLY A 31 6.87 3.74 -1.26
N VAL A 32 6.35 2.62 -0.73
CA VAL A 32 6.69 2.14 0.62
C VAL A 32 8.19 1.94 0.82
N THR A 33 8.91 1.51 -0.21
CA THR A 33 10.38 1.31 -0.16
C THR A 33 11.11 2.64 -0.03
N GLY A 34 10.79 3.62 -0.88
CA GLY A 34 11.42 4.95 -0.81
C GLY A 34 11.05 5.71 0.46
N ALA A 35 9.79 5.62 0.91
CA ALA A 35 9.35 6.24 2.16
C ALA A 35 10.07 5.64 3.39
N TYR A 36 10.24 4.31 3.44
CA TYR A 36 11.05 3.67 4.49
C TYR A 36 12.55 4.01 4.37
N ALA A 37 13.09 4.09 3.16
CA ALA A 37 14.48 4.48 2.94
C ALA A 37 14.74 5.93 3.42
N ALA A 38 13.79 6.84 3.14
CA ALA A 38 13.85 8.21 3.65
C ALA A 38 13.81 8.25 5.18
N LEU A 39 12.94 7.46 5.81
CA LEU A 39 12.86 7.36 7.26
C LEU A 39 14.14 6.76 7.86
N ASP A 40 14.66 5.68 7.29
CA ASP A 40 15.86 5.03 7.80
C ASP A 40 17.08 5.95 7.70
N ALA A 41 17.28 6.61 6.56
CA ALA A 41 18.36 7.55 6.36
C ALA A 41 18.26 8.76 7.30
N SER A 42 17.07 9.35 7.47
CA SER A 42 16.85 10.47 8.40
C SER A 42 17.12 10.10 9.85
N LEU A 43 16.69 8.91 10.30
CA LEU A 43 16.96 8.40 11.65
C LEU A 43 18.43 8.09 11.90
N ARG A 44 19.21 7.81 10.85
CA ARG A 44 20.67 7.67 10.91
C ARG A 44 21.38 9.02 10.94
N GLY A 45 20.67 10.14 10.77
CA GLY A 45 21.20 11.49 10.82
C GLY A 45 21.74 12.02 9.49
N TYR A 46 21.35 11.43 8.36
CA TYR A 46 21.64 11.95 7.03
C TYR A 46 20.66 13.07 6.65
N ARG A 47 21.13 14.01 5.83
CA ARG A 47 20.28 15.00 5.16
C ARG A 47 19.64 14.33 3.94
N VAL A 48 18.31 14.21 3.94
CA VAL A 48 17.57 13.40 2.98
C VAL A 48 16.54 14.24 2.23
N ALA A 49 16.47 14.04 0.90
CA ALA A 49 15.35 14.44 0.09
C ALA A 49 14.61 13.21 -0.47
N LEU A 50 13.27 13.23 -0.47
CA LEU A 50 12.41 12.24 -1.11
C LEU A 50 11.49 12.94 -2.11
N VAL A 51 11.57 12.54 -3.38
CA VAL A 51 10.73 13.08 -4.46
C VAL A 51 9.90 11.98 -5.11
N GLU A 52 8.65 12.32 -5.45
CA GLU A 52 7.70 11.42 -6.10
C GLU A 52 7.04 12.12 -7.30
N LYS A 53 7.01 11.45 -8.47
CA LYS A 53 6.47 12.05 -9.71
C LYS A 53 4.97 12.38 -9.64
N SER A 54 4.22 11.57 -8.91
CA SER A 54 2.79 11.73 -8.69
C SER A 54 2.53 12.00 -7.20
N ASP A 55 1.64 11.24 -6.57
CA ASP A 55 1.45 11.32 -5.13
C ASP A 55 2.12 10.13 -4.40
N PHE A 56 2.42 10.30 -3.11
CA PHE A 56 2.93 9.21 -2.28
C PHE A 56 1.99 8.00 -2.34
N ALA A 57 2.59 6.82 -2.51
CA ALA A 57 1.87 5.55 -2.69
C ALA A 57 1.05 5.43 -3.99
N SER A 58 1.16 6.31 -4.97
CA SER A 58 0.34 6.26 -6.21
C SER A 58 0.50 4.96 -7.02
N GLY A 59 1.65 4.32 -6.92
CA GLY A 59 1.95 3.03 -7.55
C GLY A 59 1.48 1.81 -6.75
N THR A 60 2.27 0.75 -6.76
CA THR A 60 2.01 -0.55 -6.11
C THR A 60 1.66 -0.41 -4.61
N SER A 61 2.18 0.63 -3.95
CA SER A 61 2.06 0.85 -2.50
C SER A 61 0.67 1.31 -2.02
N SER A 62 -0.31 1.48 -2.92
CA SER A 62 -1.74 1.64 -2.58
C SER A 62 -2.62 0.55 -3.19
N LYS A 63 -2.02 -0.34 -3.97
CA LYS A 63 -2.71 -1.31 -4.83
C LYS A 63 -2.34 -2.76 -4.45
N SER A 64 -1.94 -2.99 -3.19
CA SER A 64 -1.62 -4.30 -2.64
C SER A 64 -2.86 -5.02 -2.10
N SER A 65 -2.70 -6.27 -1.68
CA SER A 65 -3.74 -7.01 -0.93
C SER A 65 -3.98 -6.46 0.48
N LYS A 66 -3.31 -5.38 0.89
CA LYS A 66 -3.42 -4.72 2.21
C LYS A 66 -3.10 -5.64 3.39
N MET A 67 -2.24 -6.63 3.16
CA MET A 67 -1.85 -7.64 4.13
C MET A 67 -0.37 -7.50 4.49
N VAL A 68 -0.08 -7.66 5.78
CA VAL A 68 1.26 -7.81 6.34
C VAL A 68 1.34 -9.22 6.90
N HIS A 69 1.93 -10.14 6.13
CA HIS A 69 1.83 -11.57 6.38
C HIS A 69 3.16 -12.29 6.30
N GLY A 70 3.29 -13.40 7.05
CA GLY A 70 4.47 -14.28 7.02
C GLY A 70 4.63 -15.03 5.70
N GLY A 71 3.52 -15.27 5.00
CA GLY A 71 3.51 -15.97 3.73
C GLY A 71 3.53 -17.49 3.90
N LEU A 72 2.45 -18.04 4.43
CA LEU A 72 2.24 -19.50 4.65
C LEU A 72 2.65 -20.35 3.43
N ARG A 73 2.36 -19.88 2.22
CA ARG A 73 2.74 -20.53 0.96
C ARG A 73 4.24 -20.76 0.80
N TYR A 74 5.11 -19.96 1.44
CA TYR A 74 6.57 -20.16 1.34
C TYR A 74 7.06 -21.35 2.17
N ILE A 75 6.27 -21.81 3.16
CA ILE A 75 6.54 -23.07 3.86
C ILE A 75 6.33 -24.22 2.90
N GLU A 76 5.24 -24.21 2.10
CA GLU A 76 4.99 -25.20 1.04
C GLU A 76 6.15 -25.27 0.03
N GLN A 77 6.88 -24.18 -0.15
CA GLN A 77 8.06 -24.07 -1.02
C GLN A 77 9.39 -24.36 -0.29
N GLY A 78 9.36 -24.77 0.98
CA GLY A 78 10.54 -25.07 1.79
C GLY A 78 11.34 -23.85 2.29
N ASN A 79 10.83 -22.63 2.11
CA ASN A 79 11.56 -21.39 2.45
C ASN A 79 11.20 -20.87 3.86
N LEU A 80 11.57 -21.62 4.90
CA LEU A 80 11.32 -21.27 6.30
C LEU A 80 12.03 -19.98 6.74
N SER A 81 13.22 -19.71 6.20
CA SER A 81 13.99 -18.50 6.52
C SER A 81 13.20 -17.23 6.13
N LEU A 82 12.61 -17.22 4.93
CA LEU A 82 11.80 -16.10 4.45
C LEU A 82 10.53 -15.92 5.30
N VAL A 83 9.89 -17.01 5.74
CA VAL A 83 8.72 -16.96 6.61
C VAL A 83 9.09 -16.35 7.96
N ARG A 84 10.13 -16.87 8.63
CA ARG A 84 10.61 -16.36 9.92
C ARG A 84 10.96 -14.87 9.85
N HIS A 85 11.64 -14.48 8.78
CA HIS A 85 12.00 -13.08 8.56
C HIS A 85 10.74 -12.20 8.37
N SER A 86 9.79 -12.64 7.53
CA SER A 86 8.53 -11.92 7.31
C SER A 86 7.70 -11.78 8.59
N LEU A 87 7.63 -12.83 9.43
CA LEU A 87 6.93 -12.81 10.71
C LEU A 87 7.59 -11.83 11.71
N LEU A 88 8.92 -11.74 11.72
CA LEU A 88 9.64 -10.78 12.54
C LEU A 88 9.37 -9.33 12.08
N GLU A 89 9.39 -9.07 10.78
CA GLU A 89 9.08 -7.74 10.24
C GLU A 89 7.61 -7.36 10.47
N ARG A 90 6.67 -8.31 10.36
CA ARG A 90 5.27 -8.11 10.74
C ARG A 90 5.14 -7.66 12.20
N GLN A 91 5.83 -8.34 13.14
CA GLN A 91 5.82 -7.97 14.55
C GLN A 91 6.39 -6.56 14.78
N ARG A 92 7.51 -6.22 14.10
CA ARG A 92 8.10 -4.88 14.17
C ARG A 92 7.12 -3.83 13.69
N LEU A 93 6.48 -4.07 12.55
CA LEU A 93 5.53 -3.14 11.96
C LEU A 93 4.29 -2.94 12.84
N ARG A 94 3.73 -4.02 13.42
CA ARG A 94 2.63 -3.94 14.39
C ARG A 94 2.98 -3.11 15.63
N ARG A 95 4.21 -3.22 16.11
CA ARG A 95 4.68 -2.40 17.24
C ARG A 95 4.89 -0.94 16.84
N ASN A 96 5.56 -0.71 15.71
CA ASN A 96 5.99 0.62 15.29
C ASN A 96 4.85 1.45 14.67
N ALA A 97 3.79 0.81 14.15
CA ALA A 97 2.62 1.42 13.53
C ALA A 97 1.32 0.82 14.07
N ARG A 98 1.18 0.73 15.41
CA ARG A 98 0.12 -0.01 16.10
C ARG A 98 -1.30 0.45 15.79
N HIS A 99 -1.50 1.71 15.39
CA HIS A 99 -2.78 2.24 14.95
C HIS A 99 -3.14 1.81 13.53
N LEU A 100 -2.15 1.59 12.66
CA LEU A 100 -2.36 1.23 11.25
C LEU A 100 -2.37 -0.28 11.01
N VAL A 101 -1.58 -1.05 11.78
CA VAL A 101 -1.37 -2.47 11.53
C VAL A 101 -2.12 -3.30 12.56
N GLN A 102 -3.25 -3.82 12.13
CA GLN A 102 -4.19 -4.58 12.97
C GLN A 102 -4.08 -6.08 12.70
N ARG A 103 -4.39 -6.90 13.72
CA ARG A 103 -4.51 -8.35 13.54
C ARG A 103 -5.61 -8.67 12.52
N LEU A 104 -5.36 -9.67 11.70
CA LEU A 104 -6.29 -10.15 10.69
C LEU A 104 -6.41 -11.68 10.80
N PRO A 105 -7.59 -12.21 11.15
CA PRO A 105 -7.86 -13.65 11.10
C PRO A 105 -7.98 -14.10 9.65
N PHE A 106 -7.41 -15.27 9.35
CA PHE A 106 -7.48 -15.96 8.06
C PHE A 106 -8.18 -17.28 8.23
N LEU A 107 -9.30 -17.43 7.58
CA LEU A 107 -10.09 -18.66 7.52
C LEU A 107 -9.73 -19.46 6.27
N PHE A 108 -9.35 -20.70 6.51
CA PHE A 108 -9.04 -21.69 5.50
C PHE A 108 -10.10 -22.78 5.54
N PRO A 109 -11.06 -22.83 4.60
CA PRO A 109 -12.11 -23.85 4.60
C PRO A 109 -11.58 -25.19 4.12
N VAL A 110 -11.99 -26.27 4.78
CA VAL A 110 -11.79 -27.66 4.35
C VAL A 110 -13.05 -28.13 3.65
N MET A 111 -12.92 -28.53 2.38
CA MET A 111 -14.05 -28.93 1.52
C MET A 111 -13.85 -30.34 0.99
N GLU A 112 -14.94 -31.09 0.77
CA GLU A 112 -14.89 -32.48 0.25
C GLU A 112 -14.68 -32.56 -1.27
N ARG A 113 -15.02 -31.50 -2.02
CA ARG A 113 -15.03 -31.50 -3.50
C ARG A 113 -14.37 -30.23 -4.04
N ASP A 114 -13.51 -30.39 -5.05
CA ASP A 114 -12.82 -29.32 -5.78
C ASP A 114 -12.23 -28.22 -4.88
N GLY A 115 -12.05 -28.60 -3.61
CA GLY A 115 -11.74 -27.69 -2.54
C GLY A 115 -10.28 -27.31 -2.51
N VAL A 116 -10.04 -26.21 -1.86
CA VAL A 116 -8.70 -25.73 -1.55
C VAL A 116 -7.96 -26.78 -0.72
N PHE A 117 -8.68 -27.62 0.01
CA PHE A 117 -8.16 -28.75 0.78
C PHE A 117 -9.15 -29.91 0.86
N ASP A 118 -8.74 -31.04 0.31
CA ASP A 118 -9.31 -32.34 0.61
C ASP A 118 -9.05 -32.68 2.10
N LYS A 119 -9.98 -33.41 2.73
CA LYS A 119 -9.83 -33.98 4.06
C LYS A 119 -8.47 -34.71 4.25
N ARG A 120 -7.95 -35.34 3.20
CA ARG A 120 -6.66 -36.03 3.20
C ARG A 120 -5.48 -35.08 3.39
N LEU A 121 -5.59 -33.86 2.90
CA LEU A 121 -4.57 -32.83 3.03
C LEU A 121 -4.71 -32.01 4.32
N ALA A 122 -5.84 -32.10 5.03
CA ALA A 122 -6.11 -31.32 6.24
C ALA A 122 -5.04 -31.52 7.33
N LYS A 123 -4.60 -32.77 7.55
CA LYS A 123 -3.53 -33.08 8.53
C LYS A 123 -2.18 -32.50 8.12
N ALA A 124 -1.84 -32.57 6.84
CA ALA A 124 -0.61 -31.94 6.33
C ALA A 124 -0.65 -30.42 6.47
N PHE A 125 -1.81 -29.83 6.23
CA PHE A 125 -2.01 -28.41 6.41
C PHE A 125 -1.95 -27.97 7.89
N GLU A 126 -2.50 -28.76 8.81
CA GLU A 126 -2.38 -28.52 10.26
C GLU A 126 -0.91 -28.54 10.70
N SER A 127 -0.12 -29.50 10.20
CA SER A 127 1.34 -29.54 10.45
C SER A 127 2.07 -28.31 9.89
N LEU A 128 1.62 -27.82 8.74
CA LEU A 128 2.13 -26.58 8.15
C LEU A 128 1.80 -25.35 9.01
N LEU A 129 0.60 -25.28 9.61
CA LEU A 129 0.21 -24.21 10.52
C LEU A 129 1.01 -24.26 11.84
N TRP A 130 1.28 -25.45 12.39
CA TRP A 130 2.21 -25.59 13.52
C TRP A 130 3.61 -25.09 13.19
N THR A 131 4.10 -25.39 12.00
CA THR A 131 5.39 -24.88 11.53
C THR A 131 5.37 -23.36 11.41
N TYR A 132 4.26 -22.77 10.94
CA TYR A 132 4.08 -21.34 10.86
C TYR A 132 4.08 -20.66 12.23
N ASP A 133 3.35 -21.23 13.19
CA ASP A 133 3.29 -20.73 14.55
C ASP A 133 4.67 -20.78 15.21
N LEU A 134 5.36 -21.89 15.13
CA LEU A 134 6.72 -22.08 15.67
C LEU A 134 7.75 -21.16 14.99
N ALA A 135 7.61 -20.87 13.69
CA ALA A 135 8.47 -19.92 12.97
C ALA A 135 8.32 -18.47 13.45
N GLY A 136 7.26 -18.17 14.21
CA GLY A 136 7.02 -16.85 14.79
C GLY A 136 5.56 -16.39 14.77
N GLY A 137 4.63 -17.22 14.32
CA GLY A 137 3.18 -16.94 14.37
C GLY A 137 2.70 -16.71 15.80
N TRP A 138 3.24 -17.47 16.77
CA TRP A 138 2.96 -17.34 18.21
C TRP A 138 3.15 -15.91 18.77
N ARG A 139 3.95 -15.06 18.10
CA ARG A 139 4.14 -13.65 18.49
C ARG A 139 2.87 -12.81 18.35
N GLU A 140 1.84 -13.34 17.70
CA GLU A 140 0.51 -12.73 17.70
C GLU A 140 -0.25 -12.91 19.02
N GLY A 141 0.23 -13.80 19.90
CA GLY A 141 -0.43 -14.15 21.17
C GLY A 141 -1.59 -15.13 21.02
N ILE A 142 -1.82 -15.64 19.81
CA ILE A 142 -2.86 -16.64 19.50
C ILE A 142 -2.26 -17.62 18.50
N LEU A 143 -2.46 -18.93 18.75
CA LEU A 143 -2.10 -20.00 17.82
C LEU A 143 -3.25 -20.23 16.81
N HIS A 144 -2.95 -20.95 15.74
CA HIS A 144 -3.99 -21.38 14.82
C HIS A 144 -5.05 -22.24 15.54
N GLN A 145 -6.24 -22.27 15.00
CA GLN A 145 -7.38 -23.00 15.54
C GLN A 145 -8.00 -23.89 14.47
N LYS A 146 -8.41 -25.08 14.86
CA LYS A 146 -9.23 -25.94 14.02
C LYS A 146 -10.69 -25.61 14.28
N LEU A 147 -11.44 -25.41 13.21
CA LEU A 147 -12.84 -25.00 13.27
C LEU A 147 -13.76 -26.12 12.76
N THR A 148 -14.86 -26.30 13.45
CA THR A 148 -16.01 -27.09 12.98
C THR A 148 -16.71 -26.39 11.81
N LYS A 149 -17.56 -27.11 11.08
CA LYS A 149 -18.39 -26.54 10.01
C LYS A 149 -19.25 -25.35 10.51
N ALA A 150 -19.85 -25.49 11.69
CA ALA A 150 -20.70 -24.45 12.29
C ALA A 150 -19.89 -23.16 12.59
N GLU A 151 -18.68 -23.29 13.14
CA GLU A 151 -17.80 -22.16 13.40
C GLU A 151 -17.34 -21.50 12.10
N VAL A 152 -17.02 -22.26 11.05
CA VAL A 152 -16.71 -21.67 9.73
C VAL A 152 -17.88 -20.86 9.19
N LEU A 153 -19.10 -21.38 9.30
CA LEU A 153 -20.31 -20.69 8.86
C LEU A 153 -20.64 -19.46 9.73
N SER A 154 -20.27 -19.44 11.01
CA SER A 154 -20.43 -18.23 11.82
C SER A 154 -19.53 -17.09 11.35
N HIS A 155 -18.34 -17.40 10.81
CA HIS A 155 -17.42 -16.41 10.25
C HIS A 155 -17.74 -15.99 8.80
N CYS A 156 -18.37 -16.85 8.02
CA CYS A 156 -18.81 -16.57 6.65
C CYS A 156 -20.08 -17.36 6.30
N PRO A 157 -21.27 -16.84 6.64
CA PRO A 157 -22.55 -17.57 6.49
C PRO A 157 -22.90 -17.91 5.05
N THR A 158 -22.27 -17.26 4.09
CA THR A 158 -22.50 -17.51 2.67
C THR A 158 -21.71 -18.68 2.09
N PHE A 159 -20.88 -19.38 2.85
CA PHE A 159 -20.22 -20.58 2.34
C PHE A 159 -21.23 -21.63 1.85
N ASN A 160 -20.83 -22.36 0.81
CA ASN A 160 -21.61 -23.48 0.34
C ASN A 160 -21.47 -24.66 1.31
N GLU A 161 -22.50 -24.87 2.12
CA GLU A 161 -22.53 -25.89 3.16
C GLU A 161 -22.42 -27.33 2.63
N ALA A 162 -22.83 -27.57 1.38
CA ALA A 162 -22.87 -28.92 0.81
C ALA A 162 -21.47 -29.56 0.75
N TYR A 163 -20.44 -28.75 0.60
CA TYR A 163 -19.06 -29.23 0.46
C TYR A 163 -18.18 -28.96 1.69
N LEU A 164 -18.67 -28.15 2.64
CA LEU A 164 -17.88 -27.71 3.79
C LEU A 164 -17.87 -28.78 4.89
N THR A 165 -16.67 -29.16 5.36
CA THR A 165 -16.48 -30.11 6.45
C THR A 165 -15.91 -29.49 7.73
N GLY A 166 -15.27 -28.31 7.63
CA GLY A 166 -14.64 -27.59 8.73
C GLY A 166 -13.64 -26.59 8.19
N GLY A 167 -12.70 -26.17 9.00
CA GLY A 167 -11.67 -25.22 8.57
C GLY A 167 -10.55 -25.04 9.57
N PHE A 168 -9.64 -24.14 9.22
CA PHE A 168 -8.57 -23.68 10.10
C PHE A 168 -8.55 -22.15 10.12
N MET A 169 -8.32 -21.57 11.30
CA MET A 169 -8.08 -20.17 11.45
C MET A 169 -6.65 -19.92 11.91
N TYR A 170 -5.94 -19.02 11.23
CA TYR A 170 -4.63 -18.54 11.65
C TYR A 170 -4.59 -17.02 11.58
N PHE A 171 -3.53 -16.40 12.07
CA PHE A 171 -3.50 -14.95 12.27
C PHE A 171 -2.29 -14.30 11.59
N ASP A 172 -2.58 -13.27 10.83
CA ASP A 172 -1.61 -12.36 10.23
C ASP A 172 -2.01 -10.90 10.56
N ALA A 173 -1.69 -9.94 9.72
CA ALA A 173 -2.07 -8.55 9.93
C ALA A 173 -2.55 -7.88 8.64
N ARG A 174 -3.40 -6.86 8.79
CA ARG A 174 -3.84 -5.96 7.72
C ARG A 174 -3.29 -4.55 7.94
N VAL A 175 -3.21 -3.79 6.86
CA VAL A 175 -2.82 -2.37 6.89
C VAL A 175 -3.44 -1.62 5.71
N ASP A 176 -3.83 -0.37 5.91
CA ASP A 176 -4.01 0.55 4.78
C ASP A 176 -2.63 0.92 4.23
N ASP A 177 -2.28 0.33 3.10
CA ASP A 177 -0.96 0.43 2.47
C ASP A 177 -0.60 1.85 2.05
N ALA A 178 -1.55 2.65 1.55
CA ALA A 178 -1.29 4.05 1.23
C ALA A 178 -1.11 4.89 2.50
N ARG A 179 -1.95 4.67 3.51
CA ARG A 179 -1.84 5.37 4.79
C ARG A 179 -0.50 5.06 5.47
N LEU A 180 -0.07 3.79 5.47
CA LEU A 180 1.24 3.39 5.97
C LEU A 180 2.38 4.11 5.23
N THR A 181 2.35 4.10 3.90
CA THR A 181 3.38 4.72 3.07
C THR A 181 3.47 6.23 3.32
N LEU A 182 2.32 6.92 3.38
CA LEU A 182 2.25 8.33 3.71
C LEU A 182 2.77 8.62 5.12
N THR A 183 2.39 7.80 6.10
CA THR A 183 2.85 7.98 7.49
C THR A 183 4.36 7.78 7.61
N LEU A 184 4.95 6.86 6.85
CA LEU A 184 6.40 6.69 6.75
C LEU A 184 7.09 7.95 6.20
N ALA A 185 6.59 8.49 5.08
CA ALA A 185 7.12 9.72 4.51
C ALA A 185 6.99 10.90 5.48
N ARG A 186 5.82 11.08 6.11
CA ARG A 186 5.61 12.11 7.15
C ARG A 186 6.52 11.92 8.37
N THR A 187 6.76 10.68 8.79
CA THR A 187 7.70 10.40 9.88
C THR A 187 9.14 10.75 9.48
N ALA A 188 9.53 10.50 8.21
CA ALA A 188 10.82 10.96 7.70
C ALA A 188 10.96 12.49 7.72
N ALA A 189 9.88 13.23 7.33
CA ALA A 189 9.86 14.69 7.42
C ALA A 189 9.96 15.20 8.87
N PHE A 190 9.30 14.53 9.81
CA PHE A 190 9.42 14.83 11.24
C PHE A 190 10.88 14.69 11.73
N HIS A 191 11.66 13.82 11.11
CA HIS A 191 13.09 13.65 11.34
C HIS A 191 13.97 14.46 10.37
N GLY A 192 13.42 15.46 9.71
CA GLY A 192 14.15 16.45 8.92
C GLY A 192 14.28 16.18 7.42
N ALA A 193 13.70 15.11 6.88
CA ALA A 193 13.69 14.88 5.42
C ALA A 193 12.91 15.98 4.68
N ALA A 194 13.41 16.41 3.52
CA ALA A 194 12.66 17.22 2.58
C ALA A 194 11.78 16.31 1.72
N LEU A 195 10.48 16.64 1.60
CA LEU A 195 9.50 15.82 0.86
C LEU A 195 8.86 16.62 -0.27
N ALA A 196 8.77 16.04 -1.47
CA ALA A 196 7.93 16.57 -2.53
C ALA A 196 7.26 15.45 -3.34
N ASN A 197 5.92 15.45 -3.33
CA ASN A 197 5.11 14.73 -4.32
C ASN A 197 4.81 15.64 -5.51
N HIS A 198 4.23 15.13 -6.60
CA HIS A 198 4.08 15.88 -7.86
C HIS A 198 5.39 16.61 -8.25
N ALA A 199 6.51 15.87 -8.09
CA ALA A 199 7.87 16.33 -8.31
C ALA A 199 8.64 15.24 -9.06
N ARG A 200 8.65 15.36 -10.40
CA ARG A 200 9.20 14.35 -11.30
C ARG A 200 10.69 14.58 -11.51
N VAL A 201 11.51 13.57 -11.27
CA VAL A 201 12.90 13.58 -11.72
C VAL A 201 12.92 13.41 -13.23
N ALA A 202 13.53 14.37 -13.93
CA ALA A 202 13.71 14.36 -15.36
C ALA A 202 15.03 13.69 -15.75
N GLU A 203 16.09 13.94 -14.96
CA GLU A 203 17.45 13.47 -15.24
C GLU A 203 18.23 13.28 -13.94
N VAL A 204 19.11 12.28 -13.89
CA VAL A 204 20.14 12.12 -12.85
C VAL A 204 21.41 12.83 -13.31
N THR A 205 21.87 13.81 -12.54
CA THR A 205 23.05 14.62 -12.88
C THR A 205 24.35 13.96 -12.43
N ARG A 206 25.45 14.33 -13.12
CA ARG A 206 26.79 13.81 -12.85
C ARG A 206 27.82 14.94 -12.85
N ASN A 207 28.81 14.82 -11.98
CA ASN A 207 29.91 15.74 -11.91
C ASN A 207 30.92 15.52 -13.06
N ALA A 208 31.97 16.33 -13.12
CA ALA A 208 33.03 16.25 -14.16
C ALA A 208 33.77 14.90 -14.19
N GLN A 209 33.77 14.14 -13.08
CA GLN A 209 34.36 12.81 -12.97
C GLN A 209 33.37 11.69 -13.38
N GLY A 210 32.17 12.05 -13.85
CA GLY A 210 31.14 11.10 -14.25
C GLY A 210 30.40 10.44 -13.08
N ARG A 211 30.60 10.87 -11.83
CA ARG A 211 29.91 10.38 -10.64
C ARG A 211 28.59 11.11 -10.46
N VAL A 212 27.55 10.37 -10.04
CA VAL A 212 26.25 10.93 -9.69
C VAL A 212 26.42 11.99 -8.59
N ASP A 213 25.84 13.20 -8.81
CA ASP A 213 25.88 14.34 -7.90
C ASP A 213 24.52 14.97 -7.61
N GLY A 214 23.43 14.38 -8.12
CA GLY A 214 22.08 14.87 -7.90
C GLY A 214 21.09 14.51 -9.01
N ALA A 215 20.08 15.34 -9.16
CA ALA A 215 19.07 15.20 -10.20
C ALA A 215 18.42 16.55 -10.57
N ILE A 216 17.83 16.62 -11.77
CA ILE A 216 16.92 17.67 -12.19
C ILE A 216 15.50 17.21 -11.89
N VAL A 217 14.76 18.02 -11.13
CA VAL A 217 13.39 17.76 -10.69
C VAL A 217 12.43 18.80 -11.26
N HIS A 218 11.36 18.37 -11.89
CA HIS A 218 10.28 19.25 -12.36
C HIS A 218 9.13 19.23 -11.37
N ALA A 219 8.79 20.40 -10.82
CA ALA A 219 7.69 20.57 -9.85
C ALA A 219 7.06 21.95 -10.00
N ASP A 220 5.73 22.02 -10.01
CA ASP A 220 4.95 23.27 -10.10
C ASP A 220 5.43 24.20 -11.24
N GLY A 221 5.73 23.61 -12.41
CA GLY A 221 6.23 24.34 -13.59
C GLY A 221 7.69 24.83 -13.49
N ARG A 222 8.41 24.49 -12.43
CA ARG A 222 9.81 24.87 -12.19
C ARG A 222 10.74 23.69 -12.43
N GLU A 223 11.94 23.99 -12.92
CA GLU A 223 13.07 23.07 -12.92
C GLU A 223 13.95 23.34 -11.71
N ILE A 224 14.21 22.32 -10.91
CA ILE A 224 14.96 22.41 -9.65
C ILE A 224 16.13 21.44 -9.72
N ARG A 225 17.37 21.94 -9.63
CA ARG A 225 18.57 21.12 -9.49
C ARG A 225 18.74 20.73 -8.03
N VAL A 226 18.58 19.45 -7.72
CA VAL A 226 18.80 18.88 -6.39
C VAL A 226 20.20 18.31 -6.31
N ARG A 227 21.03 18.77 -5.37
CA ARG A 227 22.39 18.27 -5.14
C ARG A 227 22.35 17.18 -4.07
N ALA A 228 22.99 16.02 -4.35
CA ALA A 228 23.07 14.92 -3.41
C ALA A 228 24.35 14.11 -3.57
N GLY A 229 24.91 13.62 -2.45
CA GLY A 229 26.06 12.74 -2.44
C GLY A 229 25.82 11.35 -3.05
N VAL A 230 24.57 10.87 -3.01
CA VAL A 230 24.09 9.66 -3.69
C VAL A 230 22.63 9.82 -4.10
N VAL A 231 22.26 9.23 -5.23
CA VAL A 231 20.87 9.12 -5.67
C VAL A 231 20.44 7.65 -5.57
N ILE A 232 19.26 7.44 -4.98
CA ILE A 232 18.66 6.12 -4.76
C ILE A 232 17.38 6.01 -5.58
N MET A 233 17.37 5.12 -6.58
CA MET A 233 16.22 4.84 -7.42
C MET A 233 15.34 3.78 -6.75
N ALA A 234 14.20 4.20 -6.21
CA ALA A 234 13.16 3.35 -5.59
C ALA A 234 11.85 3.41 -6.39
N THR A 235 11.95 3.46 -7.71
CA THR A 235 10.84 3.74 -8.66
C THR A 235 9.97 2.52 -8.96
N GLY A 236 10.22 1.36 -8.32
CA GLY A 236 9.39 0.17 -8.44
C GLY A 236 9.28 -0.32 -9.88
N VAL A 237 8.05 -0.50 -10.39
CA VAL A 237 7.81 -1.01 -11.75
C VAL A 237 8.28 -0.06 -12.85
N TRP A 238 8.34 1.25 -12.58
CA TRP A 238 8.80 2.25 -13.57
C TRP A 238 10.31 2.18 -13.84
N LEU A 239 11.06 1.38 -13.06
CA LEU A 239 12.45 1.07 -13.40
C LEU A 239 12.57 0.35 -14.76
N ARG A 240 11.51 -0.34 -15.23
CA ARG A 240 11.44 -0.92 -16.58
C ARG A 240 11.69 0.14 -17.65
N ASP A 241 11.06 1.30 -17.50
CA ASP A 241 11.04 2.35 -18.53
C ASP A 241 12.13 3.41 -18.29
N TRP A 242 12.56 3.58 -17.04
CA TRP A 242 13.59 4.54 -16.66
C TRP A 242 14.27 4.18 -15.33
N ASP A 243 15.59 4.12 -15.36
CA ASP A 243 16.43 3.76 -14.22
C ASP A 243 17.55 4.79 -13.93
N GLY A 244 17.53 5.94 -14.61
CA GLY A 244 18.55 6.98 -14.48
C GLY A 244 19.86 6.67 -15.19
N ARG A 245 19.92 5.63 -16.04
CA ARG A 245 21.08 5.26 -16.81
C ARG A 245 21.43 6.27 -17.90
N ARG A 246 22.66 6.20 -18.40
CA ARG A 246 23.02 6.87 -19.64
C ARG A 246 22.34 6.16 -20.81
N LYS A 247 21.96 6.92 -21.84
CA LYS A 247 21.40 6.37 -23.08
C LYS A 247 22.41 5.40 -23.70
N GLY A 248 21.98 4.15 -23.90
CA GLY A 248 22.83 3.08 -24.46
C GLY A 248 23.40 2.08 -23.45
N ASP A 249 23.34 2.34 -22.15
CA ASP A 249 23.76 1.38 -21.13
C ASP A 249 22.76 0.20 -21.01
N ALA A 250 23.27 -1.00 -20.81
CA ALA A 250 22.42 -2.18 -20.55
C ALA A 250 21.69 -2.05 -19.19
N PRO A 251 20.45 -2.57 -19.04
CA PRO A 251 19.75 -2.53 -17.78
C PRO A 251 20.49 -3.32 -16.69
N ALA A 252 20.77 -2.65 -15.57
CA ALA A 252 21.41 -3.27 -14.41
C ALA A 252 20.50 -4.32 -13.76
N LEU A 253 19.17 -4.07 -13.76
CA LEU A 253 18.14 -4.94 -13.22
C LEU A 253 16.99 -5.04 -14.23
N GLN A 254 16.54 -6.26 -14.50
CA GLN A 254 15.38 -6.49 -15.38
C GLN A 254 14.10 -6.55 -14.54
N VAL A 255 13.23 -5.57 -14.73
CA VAL A 255 11.92 -5.52 -14.07
C VAL A 255 10.87 -6.14 -14.97
N ARG A 256 10.14 -7.10 -14.43
CA ARG A 256 8.99 -7.75 -15.06
C ARG A 256 7.75 -7.39 -14.25
N PRO A 257 6.91 -6.47 -14.74
CA PRO A 257 5.68 -6.11 -14.05
C PRO A 257 4.68 -7.28 -14.05
N ALA A 258 4.20 -7.66 -12.86
CA ALA A 258 3.13 -8.65 -12.72
C ALA A 258 1.87 -7.99 -12.16
N LYS A 259 0.83 -7.92 -12.97
CA LYS A 259 -0.44 -7.29 -12.63
C LYS A 259 -1.21 -8.13 -11.61
N GLY A 260 -1.77 -7.46 -10.62
CA GLY A 260 -2.69 -8.03 -9.65
C GLY A 260 -3.88 -7.11 -9.44
N VAL A 261 -5.07 -7.70 -9.43
CA VAL A 261 -6.35 -6.99 -9.36
C VAL A 261 -7.10 -7.37 -8.09
N HIS A 262 -7.78 -6.39 -7.52
CA HIS A 262 -8.76 -6.61 -6.45
C HIS A 262 -10.03 -5.82 -6.76
N VAL A 263 -11.18 -6.39 -6.38
CA VAL A 263 -12.48 -5.73 -6.50
C VAL A 263 -13.17 -5.65 -5.14
N ALA A 264 -13.91 -4.58 -4.93
CA ALA A 264 -14.72 -4.37 -3.74
C ALA A 264 -16.19 -4.68 -4.03
N ILE A 265 -16.78 -5.50 -3.17
CA ILE A 265 -18.17 -5.95 -3.23
C ILE A 265 -18.85 -5.53 -1.92
N PRO A 266 -20.09 -5.06 -1.90
CA PRO A 266 -20.79 -4.75 -0.65
C PRO A 266 -20.74 -5.92 0.34
N TRP A 267 -20.30 -5.64 1.56
CA TRP A 267 -20.09 -6.68 2.58
C TRP A 267 -21.36 -7.52 2.83
N LEU A 268 -22.54 -6.93 2.73
CA LEU A 268 -23.83 -7.61 2.90
C LEU A 268 -24.05 -8.79 1.93
N LYS A 269 -23.37 -8.80 0.79
CA LYS A 269 -23.42 -9.89 -0.19
C LYS A 269 -22.59 -11.11 0.23
N ILE A 270 -21.60 -10.94 1.11
CA ILE A 270 -20.66 -11.99 1.52
C ILE A 270 -20.71 -12.26 3.02
N ARG A 271 -20.81 -11.24 3.87
CA ARG A 271 -20.95 -11.29 5.34
C ARG A 271 -19.78 -11.96 6.07
N ASN A 272 -18.59 -11.95 5.50
CA ASN A 272 -17.40 -12.44 6.18
C ASN A 272 -16.92 -11.43 7.25
N ASP A 273 -16.46 -11.92 8.40
CA ASP A 273 -15.84 -11.11 9.47
C ASP A 273 -14.30 -11.22 9.49
N CYS A 274 -13.76 -12.20 8.75
CA CYS A 274 -12.33 -12.51 8.63
C CYS A 274 -11.90 -12.51 7.16
N THR A 275 -10.61 -12.76 6.89
CA THR A 275 -10.14 -13.08 5.54
C THR A 275 -10.44 -14.53 5.23
N VAL A 276 -11.17 -14.76 4.17
CA VAL A 276 -11.55 -16.09 3.70
C VAL A 276 -10.72 -16.45 2.48
N THR A 277 -10.10 -17.63 2.50
CA THR A 277 -9.41 -18.17 1.32
C THR A 277 -10.38 -19.02 0.52
N ILE A 278 -10.49 -18.75 -0.78
CA ILE A 278 -11.36 -19.48 -1.71
C ILE A 278 -10.56 -20.13 -2.83
N PRO A 279 -10.99 -21.30 -3.35
CA PRO A 279 -10.41 -21.88 -4.54
C PRO A 279 -10.77 -21.06 -5.77
N VAL A 280 -9.96 -21.16 -6.82
CA VAL A 280 -10.31 -20.67 -8.15
C VAL A 280 -10.37 -21.88 -9.08
N PRO A 281 -11.55 -22.20 -9.65
CA PRO A 281 -11.74 -23.37 -10.51
C PRO A 281 -10.76 -23.42 -11.69
N GLY A 282 -10.33 -24.65 -12.05
CA GLY A 282 -9.47 -24.89 -13.21
C GLY A 282 -8.04 -24.36 -13.10
N ARG A 283 -7.68 -23.73 -11.98
CA ARG A 283 -6.31 -23.23 -11.73
C ARG A 283 -5.86 -23.63 -10.33
N ASN A 284 -4.62 -24.06 -10.18
CA ASN A 284 -4.02 -24.30 -8.86
C ASN A 284 -3.72 -22.95 -8.18
N ARG A 285 -4.76 -22.12 -8.01
CA ARG A 285 -4.69 -20.77 -7.44
C ARG A 285 -5.77 -20.60 -6.38
N ARG A 286 -5.50 -19.68 -5.47
CA ARG A 286 -6.41 -19.26 -4.39
C ARG A 286 -6.59 -17.76 -4.46
N ALA A 287 -7.81 -17.29 -4.23
CA ALA A 287 -8.11 -15.89 -3.99
C ALA A 287 -8.47 -15.69 -2.52
N THR A 288 -8.48 -14.46 -2.06
CA THR A 288 -8.89 -14.10 -0.71
C THR A 288 -10.02 -13.08 -0.74
N ILE A 289 -10.92 -13.19 0.20
CA ILE A 289 -11.98 -12.21 0.44
C ILE A 289 -11.78 -11.64 1.83
N THR A 290 -11.47 -10.35 1.93
CA THR A 290 -11.17 -9.69 3.20
C THR A 290 -12.17 -8.58 3.47
N ARG A 291 -12.77 -8.56 4.66
CA ARG A 291 -13.64 -7.47 5.06
C ARG A 291 -12.85 -6.17 5.24
N TRP A 292 -13.36 -5.08 4.64
CA TRP A 292 -12.83 -3.73 4.79
C TRP A 292 -13.99 -2.73 4.95
N GLY A 293 -14.33 -2.41 6.19
CA GLY A 293 -15.49 -1.57 6.49
C GLY A 293 -16.80 -2.20 6.01
N ASN A 294 -17.48 -1.51 5.10
CA ASN A 294 -18.75 -1.92 4.48
C ASN A 294 -18.59 -2.71 3.17
N VAL A 295 -17.35 -3.08 2.79
CA VAL A 295 -17.08 -3.89 1.61
C VAL A 295 -16.30 -5.16 1.96
N SER A 296 -16.41 -6.16 1.10
CA SER A 296 -15.54 -7.33 1.03
C SER A 296 -14.62 -7.18 -0.17
N TYR A 297 -13.32 -7.26 0.07
CA TYR A 297 -12.24 -7.01 -0.88
C TYR A 297 -11.72 -8.33 -1.43
N LEU A 298 -12.10 -8.64 -2.68
CA LEU A 298 -11.80 -9.91 -3.36
C LEU A 298 -10.59 -9.77 -4.28
N GLY A 299 -9.62 -10.65 -4.17
CA GLY A 299 -8.41 -10.72 -5.02
C GLY A 299 -7.49 -11.85 -4.59
N THR A 300 -6.47 -12.12 -5.35
CA THR A 300 -5.85 -11.32 -6.41
C THR A 300 -5.57 -12.16 -7.66
N THR A 301 -5.47 -11.50 -8.81
CA THR A 301 -4.87 -12.08 -10.02
C THR A 301 -3.34 -11.97 -9.99
N ASP A 302 -2.65 -12.64 -10.90
CA ASP A 302 -1.18 -12.58 -11.04
C ASP A 302 -0.81 -12.91 -12.50
N GLU A 303 -0.70 -11.88 -13.34
CA GLU A 303 -0.45 -12.02 -14.77
C GLU A 303 0.65 -11.05 -15.22
N ASP A 304 1.42 -11.43 -16.24
CA ASP A 304 2.41 -10.53 -16.84
C ASP A 304 1.73 -9.27 -17.38
N TYR A 305 2.43 -8.15 -17.31
CA TYR A 305 1.92 -6.87 -17.79
C TYR A 305 2.99 -6.07 -18.54
N ASP A 306 2.73 -5.81 -19.80
CA ASP A 306 3.59 -5.04 -20.70
C ASP A 306 3.00 -3.68 -21.11
N GLY A 307 1.76 -3.39 -20.68
CA GLY A 307 1.05 -2.17 -21.00
C GLY A 307 1.57 -0.92 -20.26
N ASN A 308 0.79 0.15 -20.35
CA ASN A 308 1.11 1.44 -19.71
C ASN A 308 1.03 1.34 -18.19
N LEU A 309 2.16 1.55 -17.50
CA LEU A 309 2.28 1.44 -16.04
C LEU A 309 1.56 2.57 -15.27
N ASP A 310 1.27 3.68 -15.91
CA ASP A 310 0.55 4.80 -15.29
C ASP A 310 -0.97 4.57 -15.31
N ASN A 311 -1.48 3.73 -16.22
CA ASN A 311 -2.91 3.47 -16.44
C ASN A 311 -3.21 1.96 -16.38
N VAL A 312 -3.13 1.38 -15.19
CA VAL A 312 -3.41 -0.05 -14.96
C VAL A 312 -4.82 -0.20 -14.42
N TYR A 313 -5.67 -0.95 -15.12
CA TYR A 313 -7.07 -1.19 -14.75
C TYR A 313 -7.39 -2.68 -14.65
N CYS A 314 -8.43 -3.03 -13.89
CA CYS A 314 -9.05 -4.34 -13.91
C CYS A 314 -9.77 -4.55 -15.25
N THR A 315 -9.49 -5.65 -15.95
CA THR A 315 -10.23 -6.04 -17.15
C THR A 315 -11.49 -6.82 -16.81
N ARG A 316 -12.44 -6.88 -17.75
CA ARG A 316 -13.64 -7.71 -17.59
C ARG A 316 -13.28 -9.19 -17.38
N GLN A 317 -12.31 -9.70 -18.10
CA GLN A 317 -11.84 -11.09 -17.96
C GLN A 317 -11.28 -11.40 -16.56
N GLU A 318 -10.50 -10.47 -15.98
CA GLU A 318 -9.98 -10.60 -14.62
C GLU A 318 -11.11 -10.53 -13.58
N LEU A 319 -12.10 -9.67 -13.82
CA LEU A 319 -13.30 -9.59 -12.97
C LEU A 319 -14.08 -10.91 -12.99
N ASP A 320 -14.41 -11.42 -14.18
CA ASP A 320 -15.17 -12.66 -14.34
C ASP A 320 -14.45 -13.84 -13.67
N PHE A 321 -13.11 -13.90 -13.79
CA PHE A 321 -12.27 -14.89 -13.11
C PHE A 321 -12.40 -14.81 -11.57
N LEU A 322 -12.39 -13.61 -10.99
CA LEU A 322 -12.53 -13.43 -9.54
C LEU A 322 -13.96 -13.79 -9.07
N LEU A 323 -14.97 -13.38 -9.82
CA LEU A 323 -16.37 -13.66 -9.48
C LEU A 323 -16.69 -15.16 -9.60
N GLU A 324 -16.14 -15.86 -10.60
CA GLU A 324 -16.26 -17.30 -10.74
C GLU A 324 -15.69 -18.04 -9.53
N GLY A 325 -14.48 -17.65 -9.09
CA GLY A 325 -13.88 -18.17 -7.87
C GLY A 325 -14.77 -17.96 -6.63
N ALA A 326 -15.35 -16.79 -6.47
CA ALA A 326 -16.26 -16.50 -5.36
C ALA A 326 -17.55 -17.34 -5.44
N ARG A 327 -18.20 -17.42 -6.60
CA ARG A 327 -19.42 -18.23 -6.81
C ARG A 327 -19.20 -19.72 -6.59
N SER A 328 -18.02 -20.25 -6.89
CA SER A 328 -17.71 -21.67 -6.68
C SER A 328 -17.66 -22.06 -5.20
N ALA A 329 -17.31 -21.13 -4.32
CA ALA A 329 -17.15 -21.36 -2.89
C ALA A 329 -18.34 -20.88 -2.05
N LEU A 330 -19.06 -19.87 -2.54
CA LEU A 330 -20.10 -19.16 -1.78
C LEU A 330 -21.50 -19.37 -2.41
N LYS A 331 -22.53 -19.45 -1.58
CA LYS A 331 -23.94 -19.38 -1.98
C LYS A 331 -24.34 -17.91 -2.24
N THR A 332 -23.80 -17.31 -3.29
CA THR A 332 -24.10 -15.92 -3.65
C THR A 332 -24.06 -15.76 -5.15
N ASP A 333 -25.03 -15.03 -5.70
CA ASP A 333 -25.08 -14.66 -7.11
C ASP A 333 -24.41 -13.30 -7.31
N LEU A 334 -23.08 -13.31 -7.27
CA LEU A 334 -22.29 -12.08 -7.50
C LEU A 334 -22.24 -11.78 -8.99
N GLN A 335 -22.64 -10.57 -9.35
CA GLN A 335 -22.63 -10.07 -10.71
C GLN A 335 -21.62 -8.91 -10.88
N PRO A 336 -21.16 -8.60 -12.10
CA PRO A 336 -20.26 -7.45 -12.34
C PRO A 336 -20.76 -6.11 -11.82
N HIS A 337 -22.08 -5.89 -11.84
CA HIS A 337 -22.70 -4.67 -11.31
C HIS A 337 -22.67 -4.56 -9.77
N ASP A 338 -22.37 -5.66 -9.05
CA ASP A 338 -22.17 -5.63 -7.59
C ASP A 338 -20.82 -5.03 -7.20
N VAL A 339 -19.91 -4.83 -8.17
CA VAL A 339 -18.58 -4.28 -7.92
C VAL A 339 -18.65 -2.77 -7.75
N VAL A 340 -18.43 -2.33 -6.51
CA VAL A 340 -18.49 -0.90 -6.13
C VAL A 340 -17.17 -0.17 -6.28
N GLY A 341 -16.08 -0.89 -6.57
CA GLY A 341 -14.77 -0.32 -6.87
C GLY A 341 -13.75 -1.40 -7.19
N SER A 342 -12.67 -1.00 -7.85
CA SER A 342 -11.55 -1.89 -8.17
C SER A 342 -10.20 -1.19 -8.00
N ILE A 343 -9.16 -1.99 -7.82
CA ILE A 343 -7.78 -1.54 -7.97
C ILE A 343 -6.99 -2.57 -8.77
N ALA A 344 -6.11 -2.07 -9.63
CA ALA A 344 -5.13 -2.86 -10.35
C ALA A 344 -3.73 -2.27 -10.13
N GLY A 345 -2.76 -3.11 -9.82
CA GLY A 345 -1.38 -2.69 -9.59
C GLY A 345 -0.39 -3.71 -10.11
N CYS A 346 0.81 -3.26 -10.45
CA CYS A 346 1.88 -4.13 -10.91
C CYS A 346 2.90 -4.37 -9.81
N ARG A 347 3.27 -5.63 -9.60
CA ARG A 347 4.38 -6.03 -8.73
C ARG A 347 5.69 -5.88 -9.50
N PRO A 348 6.72 -5.24 -8.95
CA PRO A 348 8.02 -5.14 -9.58
C PRO A 348 8.81 -6.45 -9.36
N LEU A 349 8.52 -7.50 -10.13
CA LEU A 349 9.29 -8.74 -10.07
C LEU A 349 10.65 -8.55 -10.75
N VAL A 350 11.67 -9.25 -10.25
CA VAL A 350 13.02 -9.21 -10.80
C VAL A 350 13.36 -10.57 -11.42
N GLY A 351 13.89 -10.55 -12.63
CA GLY A 351 14.32 -11.76 -13.33
C GLY A 351 14.17 -11.67 -14.85
N PRO A 352 14.79 -12.62 -15.57
CA PRO A 352 14.77 -12.65 -17.02
C PRO A 352 13.36 -12.87 -17.58
N PRO A 353 13.10 -12.49 -18.84
CA PRO A 353 11.87 -12.84 -19.54
C PRO A 353 11.72 -14.37 -19.63
N GLY A 354 10.49 -14.86 -19.47
CA GLY A 354 10.17 -16.30 -19.52
C GLY A 354 9.86 -16.88 -18.13
N GLY A 355 9.28 -18.07 -18.07
CA GLY A 355 8.80 -18.69 -16.83
C GLY A 355 7.50 -18.07 -16.29
N LYS A 356 6.88 -18.73 -15.32
CA LYS A 356 5.62 -18.23 -14.71
C LYS A 356 5.95 -17.20 -13.62
N THR A 357 5.26 -16.06 -13.60
CA THR A 357 5.39 -15.01 -12.56
C THR A 357 5.21 -15.55 -11.15
N ILE A 358 4.37 -16.58 -10.99
CA ILE A 358 4.07 -17.23 -9.71
C ILE A 358 5.29 -17.96 -9.11
N GLU A 359 6.24 -18.38 -9.94
CA GLU A 359 7.45 -19.12 -9.56
C GLU A 359 8.64 -18.17 -9.31
N MET A 360 8.54 -16.90 -9.72
CA MET A 360 9.61 -15.93 -9.53
C MET A 360 9.84 -15.62 -8.06
N ARG A 361 11.10 -15.52 -7.68
CA ARG A 361 11.50 -15.13 -6.33
C ARG A 361 11.01 -13.70 -6.05
N ARG A 362 10.29 -13.53 -4.94
CA ARG A 362 9.83 -12.22 -4.47
C ARG A 362 10.86 -11.58 -3.53
N ASN A 363 12.13 -11.75 -3.81
CA ASN A 363 13.22 -11.07 -3.14
C ASN A 363 13.38 -9.67 -3.76
N HIS A 364 13.98 -8.78 -3.03
CA HIS A 364 14.42 -7.50 -3.58
C HIS A 364 15.88 -7.63 -4.02
N GLU A 365 16.26 -6.76 -4.93
CA GLU A 365 17.63 -6.64 -5.42
C GLU A 365 18.09 -5.20 -5.34
N ILE A 366 19.35 -5.02 -4.93
CA ILE A 366 20.00 -3.72 -4.82
C ILE A 366 21.22 -3.75 -5.73
N HIS A 367 21.34 -2.75 -6.57
CA HIS A 367 22.48 -2.57 -7.47
C HIS A 367 23.14 -1.21 -7.24
N ILE A 368 24.46 -1.19 -7.21
CA ILE A 368 25.27 0.02 -7.19
C ILE A 368 26.00 0.11 -8.54
N ALA A 369 25.63 1.09 -9.35
CA ALA A 369 26.28 1.32 -10.63
C ALA A 369 27.69 1.91 -10.46
N PRO A 370 28.58 1.78 -11.47
CA PRO A 370 29.95 2.32 -11.38
C PRO A 370 30.01 3.82 -11.11
N ASP A 371 28.99 4.60 -11.53
CA ASP A 371 28.88 6.03 -11.29
C ASP A 371 28.34 6.38 -9.89
N GLY A 372 27.97 5.38 -9.10
CA GLY A 372 27.44 5.52 -7.74
C GLY A 372 25.93 5.63 -7.64
N LEU A 373 25.18 5.46 -8.73
CA LEU A 373 23.72 5.35 -8.67
C LEU A 373 23.33 4.06 -7.93
N VAL A 374 22.46 4.18 -6.91
CA VAL A 374 21.93 3.04 -6.17
C VAL A 374 20.50 2.76 -6.66
N THR A 375 20.21 1.52 -6.98
CA THR A 375 18.88 1.10 -7.46
C THR A 375 18.35 -0.02 -6.58
N ILE A 376 17.08 0.07 -6.16
CA ILE A 376 16.35 -0.97 -5.43
C ILE A 376 15.08 -1.34 -6.17
N VAL A 377 14.81 -2.63 -6.31
CA VAL A 377 13.56 -3.14 -6.93
C VAL A 377 13.15 -4.48 -6.31
N GLY A 378 11.88 -4.84 -6.46
CA GLY A 378 11.32 -6.09 -5.94
C GLY A 378 10.87 -6.01 -4.49
N GLY A 379 10.76 -7.18 -3.86
CA GLY A 379 10.40 -7.32 -2.45
C GLY A 379 8.89 -7.27 -2.16
N LYS A 380 8.54 -7.01 -0.90
CA LYS A 380 7.16 -7.09 -0.37
C LYS A 380 6.89 -5.97 0.62
N LEU A 381 5.59 -5.61 0.76
CA LEU A 381 5.12 -4.69 1.79
C LEU A 381 5.59 -5.11 3.20
N THR A 382 5.47 -6.38 3.56
CA THR A 382 5.86 -6.90 4.88
C THR A 382 7.34 -6.66 5.21
N THR A 383 8.24 -6.76 4.23
CA THR A 383 9.69 -6.67 4.42
C THR A 383 10.27 -5.31 4.01
N SER A 384 9.41 -4.33 3.71
CA SER A 384 9.84 -3.01 3.18
C SER A 384 10.80 -2.26 4.12
N ARG A 385 10.68 -2.40 5.44
CA ARG A 385 11.64 -1.86 6.40
C ARG A 385 13.05 -2.43 6.20
N HIS A 386 13.15 -3.76 6.05
CA HIS A 386 14.43 -4.44 5.84
C HIS A 386 15.04 -4.12 4.48
N MET A 387 14.19 -4.01 3.44
CA MET A 387 14.62 -3.53 2.13
C MET A 387 15.27 -2.15 2.23
N ALA A 388 14.64 -1.24 2.94
CA ALA A 388 15.16 0.10 3.17
C ALA A 388 16.48 0.07 3.98
N GLU A 389 16.57 -0.72 5.06
CA GLU A 389 17.81 -0.90 5.84
C GLU A 389 18.97 -1.29 4.93
N GLN A 390 18.79 -2.33 4.09
CA GLN A 390 19.83 -2.79 3.17
C GLN A 390 20.15 -1.76 2.06
N THR A 391 19.13 -1.03 1.57
CA THR A 391 19.33 0.02 0.56
C THR A 391 20.19 1.17 1.12
N ILE A 392 19.91 1.60 2.36
CA ILE A 392 20.70 2.65 2.99
C ILE A 392 22.09 2.14 3.37
N ASP A 393 22.24 0.86 3.77
CA ASP A 393 23.55 0.25 3.99
C ASP A 393 24.40 0.26 2.70
N ALA A 394 23.77 -0.02 1.56
CA ALA A 394 24.43 0.08 0.25
C ALA A 394 24.81 1.54 -0.10
N ALA A 395 23.88 2.49 0.10
CA ALA A 395 24.11 3.91 -0.18
C ALA A 395 25.24 4.49 0.69
N GLN A 396 25.37 4.06 1.95
CA GLN A 396 26.47 4.46 2.84
C GLN A 396 27.84 4.11 2.28
N THR A 397 27.99 3.01 1.53
CA THR A 397 29.26 2.64 0.92
C THR A 397 29.69 3.62 -0.17
N VAL A 398 28.70 4.22 -0.87
CA VAL A 398 28.96 5.25 -1.89
C VAL A 398 29.38 6.57 -1.26
N ILE A 399 28.76 6.96 -0.14
CA ILE A 399 29.05 8.23 0.56
C ILE A 399 30.35 8.12 1.39
N GLY A 400 30.77 6.90 1.78
CA GLY A 400 31.93 6.70 2.66
C GLY A 400 31.66 7.00 4.15
N LYS A 401 30.39 7.20 4.56
CA LYS A 401 30.00 7.50 5.95
C LYS A 401 29.02 6.43 6.43
N ARG A 402 29.25 5.84 7.60
CA ARG A 402 28.40 4.77 8.16
C ARG A 402 27.68 5.20 9.43
N ALA A 403 26.40 4.82 9.53
CA ALA A 403 25.58 4.96 10.73
C ALA A 403 24.61 3.77 10.85
N PRO A 404 24.33 3.29 12.08
CA PRO A 404 23.50 2.10 12.28
C PRO A 404 22.01 2.38 12.02
N CYS A 405 21.29 1.37 11.52
CA CYS A 405 19.84 1.41 11.34
C CYS A 405 19.11 1.54 12.68
N ARG A 406 18.13 2.45 12.75
CA ARG A 406 17.28 2.70 13.94
C ARG A 406 15.81 2.37 13.73
N THR A 407 15.39 1.99 12.51
CA THR A 407 13.97 1.72 12.19
C THR A 407 13.39 0.47 12.85
N LYS A 408 14.22 -0.41 13.40
CA LYS A 408 13.74 -1.64 14.08
C LYS A 408 12.81 -1.33 15.25
N SER A 409 12.95 -0.19 15.92
CA SER A 409 12.18 0.21 17.09
C SER A 409 11.64 1.64 17.03
N ALA A 410 11.64 2.26 15.84
CA ALA A 410 11.12 3.61 15.65
C ALA A 410 9.60 3.60 15.52
N TYR A 411 8.91 4.29 16.40
CA TYR A 411 7.47 4.54 16.25
C TYR A 411 7.21 5.50 15.09
N LEU A 412 6.22 5.16 14.27
CA LEU A 412 5.70 6.08 13.27
C LEU A 412 4.82 7.16 13.93
N LEU A 413 4.64 8.30 13.27
CA LEU A 413 3.71 9.34 13.70
C LEU A 413 2.35 8.71 14.04
N GLY A 414 1.75 9.15 15.14
CA GLY A 414 0.49 8.61 15.63
C GLY A 414 0.59 7.30 16.45
N ALA A 415 1.73 6.59 16.43
CA ALA A 415 1.83 5.29 17.10
C ALA A 415 2.25 5.37 18.58
N ALA A 416 3.05 6.37 18.95
CA ALA A 416 3.50 6.55 20.33
C ALA A 416 2.34 7.01 21.23
N GLY A 417 2.09 6.28 22.33
CA GLY A 417 0.99 6.57 23.24
C GLY A 417 -0.40 6.14 22.74
N TYR A 418 -0.49 5.50 21.55
CA TYR A 418 -1.75 4.96 21.06
C TYR A 418 -2.15 3.68 21.80
N ASP A 419 -3.37 3.66 22.33
CA ASP A 419 -4.00 2.49 22.94
C ASP A 419 -5.11 1.93 22.04
N PRO A 420 -4.89 0.78 21.39
CA PRO A 420 -5.90 0.18 20.51
C PRO A 420 -7.21 -0.20 21.24
N GLN A 421 -7.13 -0.61 22.51
CA GLN A 421 -8.32 -1.06 23.26
C GLN A 421 -9.22 0.12 23.62
N ALA A 422 -8.63 1.21 24.10
CA ALA A 422 -9.36 2.42 24.42
C ALA A 422 -10.03 3.03 23.17
N ILE A 423 -9.35 3.01 22.03
CA ILE A 423 -9.87 3.54 20.76
C ILE A 423 -11.02 2.68 20.22
N VAL A 424 -10.90 1.35 20.21
CA VAL A 424 -11.99 0.46 19.78
C VAL A 424 -13.21 0.64 20.69
N ALA A 425 -13.01 0.77 22.02
CA ALA A 425 -14.08 0.99 22.97
C ALA A 425 -14.81 2.34 22.78
N SER A 426 -14.14 3.37 22.25
CA SER A 426 -14.76 4.68 21.99
C SER A 426 -15.80 4.66 20.88
N GLY A 427 -15.69 3.75 19.91
CA GLY A 427 -16.63 3.60 18.80
C GLY A 427 -16.72 4.81 17.85
N GLY A 428 -17.56 4.72 16.84
CA GLY A 428 -17.92 5.82 15.96
C GLY A 428 -16.76 6.58 15.31
N LEU A 429 -16.86 7.91 15.28
CA LEU A 429 -15.85 8.80 14.70
C LEU A 429 -14.48 8.69 15.40
N ALA A 430 -14.48 8.58 16.73
CA ALA A 430 -13.23 8.50 17.50
C ALA A 430 -12.44 7.24 17.16
N ALA A 431 -13.11 6.09 17.04
CA ALA A 431 -12.48 4.85 16.59
C ALA A 431 -11.95 4.98 15.15
N HIS A 432 -12.75 5.53 14.23
CA HIS A 432 -12.34 5.76 12.84
C HIS A 432 -11.08 6.63 12.76
N LEU A 433 -11.08 7.78 13.41
CA LEU A 433 -9.93 8.69 13.39
C LEU A 433 -8.71 8.08 14.10
N GLY A 434 -8.94 7.41 15.24
CA GLY A 434 -7.88 6.76 16.00
C GLY A 434 -7.16 5.66 15.19
N GLU A 435 -7.89 4.80 14.51
CA GLU A 435 -7.30 3.75 13.65
C GLU A 435 -6.52 4.31 12.45
N ARG A 436 -6.83 5.53 12.00
CA ARG A 436 -6.19 6.13 10.81
C ARG A 436 -5.03 7.06 11.15
N TYR A 437 -5.17 7.83 12.22
CA TYR A 437 -4.23 8.90 12.60
C TYR A 437 -3.50 8.62 13.92
N GLY A 438 -3.94 7.60 14.67
CA GLY A 438 -3.37 7.31 15.98
C GLY A 438 -3.57 8.49 16.95
N THR A 439 -2.52 8.87 17.66
CA THR A 439 -2.56 10.03 18.58
C THR A 439 -2.68 11.39 17.87
N GLU A 440 -2.49 11.44 16.53
CA GLU A 440 -2.75 12.64 15.73
C GLU A 440 -4.26 12.83 15.41
N ALA A 441 -5.13 11.84 15.74
CA ALA A 441 -6.60 11.93 15.56
C ALA A 441 -7.19 13.20 16.18
N ARG A 442 -6.65 13.65 17.32
CA ARG A 442 -7.06 14.88 17.99
C ARG A 442 -6.99 16.12 17.08
N PHE A 443 -5.98 16.21 16.21
CA PHE A 443 -5.84 17.37 15.32
C PHE A 443 -6.92 17.42 14.24
N VAL A 444 -7.48 16.26 13.85
CA VAL A 444 -8.66 16.21 12.98
C VAL A 444 -9.92 16.57 13.78
N SER A 445 -10.03 16.12 15.02
CA SER A 445 -11.13 16.50 15.93
C SER A 445 -11.13 18.01 16.21
N ASP A 446 -9.96 18.61 16.50
CA ASP A 446 -9.82 20.06 16.71
C ASP A 446 -10.34 20.89 15.51
N LEU A 447 -10.20 20.37 14.25
CA LEU A 447 -10.78 21.03 13.07
C LEU A 447 -12.31 20.97 13.08
N ILE A 448 -12.90 19.88 13.53
CA ILE A 448 -14.36 19.71 13.65
C ILE A 448 -14.89 20.60 14.78
N ASP A 449 -14.21 20.65 15.93
CA ASP A 449 -14.60 21.49 17.06
C ASP A 449 -14.57 22.99 16.68
N ALA A 450 -13.54 23.41 15.94
CA ALA A 450 -13.43 24.78 15.43
C ALA A 450 -14.46 25.11 14.34
N ARG A 451 -14.89 24.13 13.54
CA ARG A 451 -15.86 24.29 12.45
C ARG A 451 -16.71 23.01 12.32
N PRO A 452 -17.84 22.92 13.07
CA PRO A 452 -18.69 21.72 13.13
C PRO A 452 -19.22 21.24 11.77
N SER A 453 -19.36 22.12 10.78
CA SER A 453 -19.76 21.72 9.41
C SER A 453 -18.79 20.74 8.73
N LEU A 454 -17.52 20.70 9.18
CA LEU A 454 -16.52 19.76 8.67
C LEU A 454 -16.75 18.29 9.09
N LEU A 455 -17.71 18.05 10.00
CA LEU A 455 -18.13 16.67 10.33
C LEU A 455 -18.91 16.02 9.17
N ALA A 456 -19.42 16.80 8.22
CA ALA A 456 -20.16 16.28 7.08
C ALA A 456 -19.35 15.18 6.35
N PRO A 457 -19.98 14.04 6.00
CA PRO A 457 -19.31 12.98 5.26
C PRO A 457 -18.98 13.45 3.84
N ILE A 458 -17.78 13.07 3.36
CA ILE A 458 -17.37 13.32 1.96
C ILE A 458 -18.22 12.49 1.01
N VAL A 459 -18.48 11.24 1.39
CA VAL A 459 -19.28 10.27 0.64
C VAL A 459 -20.26 9.65 1.62
N GLU A 460 -21.54 9.72 1.30
CA GLU A 460 -22.58 9.11 2.12
C GLU A 460 -22.34 7.60 2.30
N GLY A 461 -22.50 7.12 3.53
CA GLY A 461 -22.27 5.72 3.91
C GLY A 461 -20.82 5.34 4.13
N LEU A 462 -19.86 6.27 3.92
CA LEU A 462 -18.45 6.09 4.29
C LEU A 462 -18.10 6.95 5.51
N PRO A 463 -17.12 6.52 6.34
CA PRO A 463 -16.81 7.19 7.60
C PRO A 463 -15.96 8.47 7.44
N TYR A 464 -15.59 8.83 6.20
CA TYR A 464 -14.66 9.94 5.94
C TYR A 464 -15.36 11.30 5.98
N SER A 465 -14.85 12.23 6.79
CA SER A 465 -15.38 13.58 6.95
C SER A 465 -14.65 14.63 6.11
N GLU A 466 -15.27 15.80 5.90
CA GLU A 466 -14.62 16.94 5.25
C GLU A 466 -13.39 17.45 6.04
N ALA A 467 -13.36 17.27 7.36
CA ALA A 467 -12.19 17.58 8.19
C ALA A 467 -10.95 16.79 7.76
N GLU A 468 -11.13 15.54 7.32
CA GLU A 468 -10.00 14.74 6.82
C GLU A 468 -9.47 15.27 5.49
N VAL A 469 -10.27 15.93 4.65
CA VAL A 469 -9.81 16.61 3.42
C VAL A 469 -8.98 17.84 3.80
N VAL A 470 -9.46 18.65 4.75
CA VAL A 470 -8.71 19.80 5.25
C VAL A 470 -7.38 19.38 5.86
N TYR A 471 -7.40 18.33 6.70
CA TYR A 471 -6.19 17.79 7.30
C TYR A 471 -5.21 17.25 6.24
N ALA A 472 -5.74 16.54 5.23
CA ALA A 472 -4.94 16.02 4.12
C ALA A 472 -4.24 17.14 3.31
N ALA A 473 -4.93 18.25 3.06
CA ALA A 473 -4.36 19.40 2.38
C ALA A 473 -3.26 20.08 3.21
N ARG A 474 -3.51 20.32 4.51
CA ARG A 474 -2.61 21.05 5.40
C ARG A 474 -1.39 20.26 5.87
N HIS A 475 -1.56 18.94 6.10
CA HIS A 475 -0.60 18.12 6.87
C HIS A 475 -0.15 16.83 6.16
N GLU A 476 -0.77 16.47 5.03
CA GLU A 476 -0.50 15.22 4.33
C GLU A 476 -0.16 15.40 2.84
N LEU A 477 0.18 16.62 2.42
CA LEU A 477 0.61 16.95 1.05
C LEU A 477 -0.41 16.56 -0.04
N ALA A 478 -1.70 16.44 0.27
CA ALA A 478 -2.71 16.25 -0.76
C ALA A 478 -2.85 17.51 -1.61
N ARG A 479 -2.75 17.37 -2.94
CA ARG A 479 -2.80 18.49 -3.90
C ARG A 479 -3.86 18.33 -4.98
N SER A 480 -4.44 17.14 -5.08
CA SER A 480 -5.45 16.81 -6.08
C SER A 480 -6.64 16.07 -5.50
N VAL A 481 -7.75 16.11 -6.22
CA VAL A 481 -8.96 15.36 -5.91
C VAL A 481 -8.66 13.85 -5.84
N ASP A 482 -7.81 13.33 -6.74
CA ASP A 482 -7.41 11.93 -6.75
C ASP A 482 -6.54 11.56 -5.52
N ASP A 483 -5.66 12.45 -5.06
CA ASP A 483 -4.87 12.21 -3.85
C ASP A 483 -5.79 11.94 -2.65
N VAL A 484 -6.87 12.73 -2.53
CA VAL A 484 -7.83 12.60 -1.43
C VAL A 484 -8.69 11.36 -1.59
N LEU A 485 -9.41 11.21 -2.71
CA LEU A 485 -10.44 10.18 -2.86
C LEU A 485 -9.86 8.77 -3.07
N SER A 486 -8.64 8.66 -3.59
CA SER A 486 -8.00 7.36 -3.84
C SER A 486 -7.03 6.92 -2.73
N ARG A 487 -6.34 7.86 -2.04
CA ARG A 487 -5.21 7.54 -1.14
C ARG A 487 -5.33 8.10 0.26
N ARG A 488 -5.78 9.37 0.45
CA ARG A 488 -6.02 9.90 1.81
C ARG A 488 -7.25 9.28 2.43
N THR A 489 -8.29 9.07 1.62
CA THR A 489 -9.42 8.18 1.92
C THR A 489 -9.34 6.94 1.02
N ARG A 490 -10.29 6.05 1.10
CA ARG A 490 -10.44 4.92 0.16
C ARG A 490 -11.79 4.98 -0.55
N ALA A 491 -12.33 6.18 -0.69
CA ALA A 491 -13.66 6.41 -1.24
C ALA A 491 -13.83 5.81 -2.64
N ARG A 492 -12.83 5.97 -3.53
CA ARG A 492 -12.86 5.36 -4.87
C ARG A 492 -12.99 3.84 -4.84
N LEU A 493 -12.26 3.17 -3.94
CA LEU A 493 -12.31 1.71 -3.82
C LEU A 493 -13.61 1.24 -3.18
N MET A 494 -14.09 1.96 -2.16
CA MET A 494 -15.24 1.52 -1.34
C MET A 494 -16.58 1.91 -1.93
N ALA A 495 -16.63 2.98 -2.75
CA ALA A 495 -17.84 3.53 -3.34
C ALA A 495 -17.48 4.36 -4.59
N ARG A 496 -17.01 3.70 -5.65
CA ARG A 496 -16.50 4.32 -6.89
C ARG A 496 -17.39 5.43 -7.41
N ASP A 497 -18.66 5.13 -7.70
CA ASP A 497 -19.59 6.06 -8.32
C ASP A 497 -19.98 7.22 -7.37
N ALA A 498 -20.08 6.94 -6.06
CA ALA A 498 -20.32 7.99 -5.07
C ALA A 498 -19.11 8.89 -4.87
N SER A 499 -17.89 8.35 -4.98
CA SER A 499 -16.66 9.16 -4.93
C SER A 499 -16.55 10.14 -6.10
N ALA A 500 -17.04 9.76 -7.29
CA ALA A 500 -17.10 10.67 -8.45
C ALA A 500 -18.05 11.84 -8.19
N ARG A 501 -19.21 11.59 -7.57
CA ARG A 501 -20.14 12.65 -7.16
C ARG A 501 -19.57 13.58 -6.09
N ALA A 502 -18.69 13.09 -5.23
CA ALA A 502 -18.03 13.88 -4.18
C ALA A 502 -16.85 14.73 -4.71
N ALA A 503 -16.33 14.43 -5.89
CA ALA A 503 -15.16 15.09 -6.46
C ALA A 503 -15.26 16.62 -6.52
N PRO A 504 -16.38 17.26 -6.93
CA PRO A 504 -16.52 18.71 -6.93
C PRO A 504 -16.38 19.33 -5.52
N ARG A 505 -16.99 18.69 -4.50
CA ARG A 505 -16.89 19.19 -3.12
C ARG A 505 -15.47 19.10 -2.57
N VAL A 506 -14.78 17.98 -2.81
CA VAL A 506 -13.36 17.81 -2.45
C VAL A 506 -12.51 18.86 -3.14
N GLY A 507 -12.74 19.13 -4.43
CA GLY A 507 -12.05 20.17 -5.19
C GLY A 507 -12.24 21.57 -4.59
N GLN A 508 -13.45 21.91 -4.14
CA GLN A 508 -13.75 23.19 -3.47
C GLN A 508 -12.98 23.34 -2.15
N ILE A 509 -12.90 22.28 -1.35
CA ILE A 509 -12.13 22.30 -0.09
C ILE A 509 -10.64 22.49 -0.39
N LEU A 510 -10.08 21.72 -1.34
CA LEU A 510 -8.68 21.86 -1.75
C LEU A 510 -8.38 23.26 -2.31
N LYS A 511 -9.31 23.86 -3.09
CA LYS A 511 -9.18 25.24 -3.56
C LYS A 511 -9.02 26.21 -2.40
N ALA A 512 -9.90 26.11 -1.41
CA ALA A 512 -9.89 27.00 -0.24
C ALA A 512 -8.62 26.84 0.61
N GLU A 513 -8.13 25.61 0.78
CA GLU A 513 -6.99 25.31 1.63
C GLU A 513 -5.63 25.57 0.96
N LEU A 514 -5.54 25.42 -0.37
CA LEU A 514 -4.28 25.49 -1.12
C LEU A 514 -4.21 26.69 -2.08
N GLY A 515 -5.26 27.52 -2.19
CA GLY A 515 -5.29 28.66 -3.11
C GLY A 515 -5.29 28.26 -4.59
N LEU A 516 -5.89 27.11 -4.94
CA LEU A 516 -5.91 26.62 -6.32
C LEU A 516 -6.82 27.46 -7.20
N SER A 517 -6.49 27.60 -8.49
CA SER A 517 -7.36 28.26 -9.46
C SER A 517 -8.60 27.42 -9.80
N ASP A 518 -9.69 28.09 -10.19
CA ASP A 518 -10.92 27.41 -10.63
C ASP A 518 -10.67 26.48 -11.83
N ALA A 519 -9.83 26.92 -12.78
CA ALA A 519 -9.47 26.12 -13.94
C ALA A 519 -8.76 24.83 -13.56
N LEU A 520 -7.82 24.87 -12.61
CA LEU A 520 -7.10 23.69 -12.13
C LEU A 520 -8.03 22.74 -11.40
N VAL A 521 -8.89 23.24 -10.52
CA VAL A 521 -9.86 22.41 -9.79
C VAL A 521 -10.84 21.75 -10.76
N ALA A 522 -11.38 22.51 -11.73
CA ALA A 522 -12.26 21.96 -12.75
C ALA A 522 -11.59 20.86 -13.60
N SER A 523 -10.30 21.02 -13.93
CA SER A 523 -9.52 19.98 -14.61
C SER A 523 -9.39 18.73 -13.73
N GLN A 524 -8.95 18.86 -12.48
CA GLN A 524 -8.79 17.74 -11.56
C GLN A 524 -10.10 16.94 -11.36
N VAL A 525 -11.24 17.65 -11.26
CA VAL A 525 -12.57 17.01 -11.13
C VAL A 525 -12.91 16.25 -12.41
N ARG A 526 -12.75 16.85 -13.59
CA ARG A 526 -13.03 16.17 -14.87
C ARG A 526 -12.16 14.93 -15.04
N ASP A 527 -10.85 15.03 -14.79
CA ASP A 527 -9.89 13.95 -14.95
C ASP A 527 -10.22 12.78 -13.99
N TYR A 528 -10.57 13.10 -12.75
CA TYR A 528 -10.97 12.09 -11.77
C TYR A 528 -12.27 11.38 -12.16
N VAL A 529 -13.29 12.14 -12.57
CA VAL A 529 -14.59 11.59 -12.99
C VAL A 529 -14.42 10.73 -14.26
N ALA A 530 -13.64 11.20 -15.23
CA ALA A 530 -13.34 10.43 -16.44
C ALA A 530 -12.63 9.10 -16.12
N ALA A 531 -11.65 9.12 -15.20
CA ALA A 531 -10.97 7.89 -14.77
C ALA A 531 -11.90 6.90 -14.06
N VAL A 532 -12.86 7.40 -13.27
CA VAL A 532 -13.89 6.57 -12.62
C VAL A 532 -14.86 5.98 -13.64
N GLN A 533 -15.31 6.77 -14.61
CA GLN A 533 -16.20 6.32 -15.68
C GLN A 533 -15.51 5.27 -16.56
N TYR A 534 -14.26 5.49 -16.93
CA TYR A 534 -13.47 4.51 -17.68
C TYR A 534 -13.31 3.18 -16.92
N GLU A 535 -12.99 3.23 -15.62
CA GLU A 535 -12.94 2.03 -14.76
C GLU A 535 -14.28 1.27 -14.80
N LYS A 536 -15.39 1.99 -14.72
CA LYS A 536 -16.73 1.41 -14.77
C LYS A 536 -17.02 0.76 -16.13
N SER A 537 -16.77 1.46 -17.22
CA SER A 537 -17.06 0.96 -18.58
C SER A 537 -16.28 -0.31 -18.94
N VAL A 538 -15.01 -0.39 -18.49
CA VAL A 538 -14.19 -1.61 -18.69
C VAL A 538 -14.75 -2.83 -17.94
N LEU A 539 -15.33 -2.61 -16.74
CA LEU A 539 -15.82 -3.69 -15.89
C LEU A 539 -17.22 -4.20 -16.27
N ILE A 540 -18.14 -3.28 -16.52
CA ILE A 540 -19.57 -3.61 -16.65
C ILE A 540 -20.18 -3.20 -18.00
N GLY A 541 -19.42 -2.56 -18.89
CA GLY A 541 -19.90 -2.00 -20.16
C GLY A 541 -20.61 -0.66 -19.99
N ASP A 542 -20.90 0.00 -21.12
CA ASP A 542 -21.50 1.35 -21.11
C ASP A 542 -23.00 1.36 -20.74
N ASN A 543 -23.64 0.20 -20.68
CA ASN A 543 -25.09 0.03 -20.40
C ASN A 543 -25.40 -0.55 -19.01
N GLY A 544 -24.50 -0.47 -18.06
CA GLY A 544 -24.65 -1.01 -16.71
C GLY A 544 -24.88 0.03 -15.60
#